data_cb6b7248edfb1e6af31cebfd11ee89ab
#
_entry.id   cb6b7248edfb1e6af31cebfd11ee89ab
#
_cell.length_a   1.000
_cell.length_b   1.000
_cell.length_c   1.000
_cell.angle_alpha   90.00
_cell.angle_beta   90.00
_cell.angle_gamma   90.00
#
_symmetry.space_group_name_H-M   'P 1'
#
loop_
_entity.id
_entity.type
_entity.pdbx_description
1 polymer ?
#
loop_
_entity_poly.entity_id
_entity_poly.type
_entity_poly.pdbx_seq_one_letter_code
_entity_poly.pdbx_strand_id
1 'polypeptide(L)'
;MIEDYAEKPNLKAIKEIEKARARFGDAFNEQEFVTTNARVMEYKAKEREILERMARSLGNEDLEDVKALIEELEIACPESGSRNWTEVRQFNLMFGTKLGASSDTAMDLYLRPETAQGIFVNFLNVQKSGRMKVPFGIAQTGKAFRNEIVARQFIFRMREFEQMEMQFFVRPGEEMQWYEHWKTTRLNWHLSLGLGKENYRFHDHEKLAHYANAAADIEFNFPFGFKELEGIHSRTDFDLKAHEQFSGRKLQYFDAELNKNYVPYVVETSVG
;
A
#
# COMPACT_ATOMS: atom_id res chain seq x y z
N MET A 1 -12.72 -7.23 7.45
CA MET A 1 -13.77 -7.86 8.29
C MET A 1 -13.90 -7.22 9.68
N ILE A 2 -12.84 -7.21 10.54
CA ILE A 2 -12.94 -6.53 11.86
C ILE A 2 -13.23 -5.04 11.66
N GLU A 3 -12.55 -4.37 10.75
CA GLU A 3 -12.79 -2.96 10.40
C GLU A 3 -14.24 -2.73 9.95
N ASP A 4 -14.79 -3.57 9.08
CA ASP A 4 -16.20 -3.47 8.62
C ASP A 4 -17.19 -3.66 9.79
N TYR A 5 -16.81 -4.46 10.80
CA TYR A 5 -17.62 -4.64 12.01
C TYR A 5 -17.47 -3.46 12.98
N ALA A 6 -16.28 -2.86 13.07
CA ALA A 6 -16.05 -1.62 13.82
C ALA A 6 -16.82 -0.43 13.21
N GLU A 7 -17.00 -0.40 11.90
CA GLU A 7 -17.79 0.64 11.22
C GLU A 7 -19.30 0.59 11.55
N LYS A 8 -19.86 -0.58 11.91
CA LYS A 8 -21.29 -0.71 12.24
C LYS A 8 -21.77 0.22 13.38
N PRO A 9 -21.06 0.33 14.52
CA PRO A 9 -21.35 1.36 15.53
C PRO A 9 -21.28 2.78 14.97
N ASN A 10 -20.26 3.09 14.16
CA ASN A 10 -20.12 4.41 13.55
C ASN A 10 -21.30 4.76 12.63
N LEU A 11 -21.75 3.84 11.80
CA LEU A 11 -22.95 4.03 10.98
C LEU A 11 -24.21 4.30 11.82
N LYS A 12 -24.32 3.71 13.03
CA LYS A 12 -25.41 4.06 13.97
C LYS A 12 -25.23 5.46 14.52
N ALA A 13 -24.01 5.89 14.84
CA ALA A 13 -23.72 7.25 15.26
C ALA A 13 -24.11 8.27 14.18
N ILE A 14 -23.70 8.02 12.93
CA ILE A 14 -24.05 8.87 11.77
C ILE A 14 -25.56 9.01 11.62
N LYS A 15 -26.30 7.91 11.70
CA LYS A 15 -27.78 7.95 11.62
C LYS A 15 -28.43 8.78 12.74
N GLU A 16 -27.89 8.74 13.95
CA GLU A 16 -28.38 9.59 15.05
C GLU A 16 -28.05 11.08 14.82
N ILE A 17 -26.89 11.38 14.28
CA ILE A 17 -26.49 12.74 13.87
C ILE A 17 -27.41 13.28 12.76
N GLU A 18 -27.69 12.48 11.73
CA GLU A 18 -28.58 12.86 10.64
C GLU A 18 -30.02 13.12 11.13
N LYS A 19 -30.54 12.28 12.02
CA LYS A 19 -31.84 12.50 12.64
C LYS A 19 -31.89 13.80 13.44
N ALA A 20 -30.83 14.10 14.19
CA ALA A 20 -30.73 15.34 14.96
C ALA A 20 -30.64 16.56 14.03
N ARG A 21 -29.84 16.46 12.96
CA ARG A 21 -29.73 17.51 11.93
C ARG A 21 -31.12 17.80 11.29
N ALA A 22 -31.84 16.75 10.91
CA ALA A 22 -33.19 16.88 10.35
C ALA A 22 -34.17 17.50 11.34
N ARG A 23 -34.01 17.26 12.64
CA ARG A 23 -34.91 17.79 13.70
C ARG A 23 -34.64 19.25 14.05
N PHE A 24 -33.36 19.65 14.11
CA PHE A 24 -32.96 20.98 14.62
C PHE A 24 -32.61 21.97 13.49
N GLY A 25 -32.52 21.54 12.22
CA GLY A 25 -32.26 22.39 11.08
C GLY A 25 -30.97 23.23 11.22
N ASP A 26 -31.08 24.51 10.87
CA ASP A 26 -29.93 25.44 10.89
C ASP A 26 -29.35 25.70 12.30
N ALA A 27 -30.12 25.39 13.37
CA ALA A 27 -29.67 25.51 14.75
C ALA A 27 -28.83 24.30 15.23
N PHE A 28 -28.59 23.29 14.38
CA PHE A 28 -27.89 22.09 14.75
C PHE A 28 -26.37 22.31 14.78
N ASN A 29 -25.78 22.15 15.97
CA ASN A 29 -24.33 22.14 16.15
C ASN A 29 -23.84 20.68 16.26
N GLU A 30 -23.26 20.17 15.19
CA GLU A 30 -22.79 18.77 15.11
C GLU A 30 -21.66 18.49 16.11
N GLN A 31 -20.69 19.40 16.26
CA GLN A 31 -19.57 19.21 17.18
C GLN A 31 -20.04 19.08 18.63
N GLU A 32 -20.96 19.95 19.04
CA GLU A 32 -21.56 19.89 20.36
C GLU A 32 -22.41 18.61 20.54
N PHE A 33 -23.21 18.26 19.56
CA PHE A 33 -24.03 17.06 19.61
C PHE A 33 -23.21 15.77 19.72
N VAL A 34 -22.12 15.66 18.96
CA VAL A 34 -21.21 14.50 19.00
C VAL A 34 -20.53 14.35 20.36
N THR A 35 -20.24 15.46 21.04
CA THR A 35 -19.56 15.45 22.35
C THR A 35 -20.49 15.38 23.55
N THR A 36 -21.79 15.61 23.36
CA THR A 36 -22.79 15.64 24.47
C THR A 36 -23.83 14.53 24.39
N ASN A 37 -24.10 13.97 23.20
CA ASN A 37 -25.07 12.90 23.05
C ASN A 37 -24.49 11.56 23.49
N ALA A 38 -25.04 10.99 24.57
CA ALA A 38 -24.56 9.76 25.19
C ALA A 38 -24.50 8.56 24.22
N ARG A 39 -25.51 8.41 23.34
CA ARG A 39 -25.53 7.31 22.34
C ARG A 39 -24.46 7.46 21.27
N VAL A 40 -24.28 8.66 20.76
CA VAL A 40 -23.24 8.93 19.74
C VAL A 40 -21.86 8.71 20.33
N MET A 41 -21.63 9.18 21.56
CA MET A 41 -20.39 8.96 22.29
C MET A 41 -20.12 7.47 22.51
N GLU A 42 -21.10 6.70 22.93
CA GLU A 42 -21.00 5.25 23.13
C GLU A 42 -20.63 4.52 21.83
N TYR A 43 -21.32 4.83 20.73
CA TYR A 43 -21.02 4.22 19.44
C TYR A 43 -19.62 4.55 18.93
N LYS A 44 -19.18 5.80 19.05
CA LYS A 44 -17.83 6.20 18.67
C LYS A 44 -16.75 5.63 19.60
N ALA A 45 -17.03 5.50 20.89
CA ALA A 45 -16.12 4.84 21.82
C ALA A 45 -15.95 3.36 21.48
N LYS A 46 -17.04 2.66 21.15
CA LYS A 46 -17.01 1.25 20.77
C LYS A 46 -16.24 1.00 19.47
N GLU A 47 -16.43 1.84 18.46
CA GLU A 47 -15.63 1.80 17.23
C GLU A 47 -14.13 1.93 17.53
N ARG A 48 -13.78 2.95 18.31
CA ARG A 48 -12.39 3.21 18.70
C ARG A 48 -11.78 2.06 19.48
N GLU A 49 -12.49 1.53 20.46
CA GLU A 49 -12.04 0.39 21.26
C GLU A 49 -11.71 -0.82 20.41
N ILE A 50 -12.57 -1.17 19.45
CA ILE A 50 -12.35 -2.30 18.53
C ILE A 50 -11.09 -2.06 17.69
N LEU A 51 -10.96 -0.87 17.09
CA LEU A 51 -9.83 -0.54 16.22
C LEU A 51 -8.50 -0.46 17.00
N GLU A 52 -8.51 0.15 18.19
CA GLU A 52 -7.32 0.24 19.05
C GLU A 52 -6.88 -1.14 19.55
N ARG A 53 -7.83 -2.02 19.93
CA ARG A 53 -7.51 -3.40 20.34
C ARG A 53 -6.92 -4.16 19.15
N MET A 54 -7.55 -4.12 17.98
CA MET A 54 -7.04 -4.75 16.77
C MET A 54 -5.62 -4.26 16.44
N ALA A 55 -5.39 -2.96 16.43
CA ALA A 55 -4.09 -2.37 16.13
C ALA A 55 -3.01 -2.80 17.13
N ARG A 56 -3.35 -2.85 18.44
CA ARG A 56 -2.45 -3.29 19.50
C ARG A 56 -2.10 -4.77 19.36
N SER A 57 -3.09 -5.63 19.14
CA SER A 57 -2.90 -7.08 19.03
C SER A 57 -2.07 -7.42 17.78
N LEU A 58 -2.32 -6.76 16.66
CA LEU A 58 -1.50 -6.91 15.45
C LEU A 58 -0.08 -6.39 15.65
N GLY A 59 0.08 -5.24 16.32
CA GLY A 59 1.41 -4.66 16.61
C GLY A 59 2.25 -5.51 17.56
N ASN A 60 1.61 -6.28 18.44
CA ASN A 60 2.26 -7.21 19.37
C ASN A 60 2.34 -8.65 18.85
N GLU A 61 1.88 -8.90 17.62
CA GLU A 61 1.76 -10.24 17.03
C GLU A 61 0.89 -11.21 17.86
N ASP A 62 -0.03 -10.67 18.67
CA ASP A 62 -0.97 -11.44 19.50
C ASP A 62 -2.15 -11.90 18.66
N LEU A 63 -1.95 -12.97 17.92
CA LEU A 63 -2.95 -13.53 17.03
C LEU A 63 -4.09 -14.24 17.79
N GLU A 64 -3.85 -14.64 19.03
CA GLU A 64 -4.88 -15.22 19.90
C GLU A 64 -5.91 -14.16 20.31
N ASP A 65 -5.46 -12.95 20.67
CA ASP A 65 -6.36 -11.83 20.96
C ASP A 65 -7.12 -11.35 19.71
N VAL A 66 -6.48 -11.40 18.53
CA VAL A 66 -7.19 -11.12 17.24
C VAL A 66 -8.31 -12.13 17.03
N LYS A 67 -8.10 -13.43 17.33
CA LYS A 67 -9.13 -14.46 17.25
C LYS A 67 -10.24 -14.21 18.27
N ALA A 68 -9.89 -13.94 19.52
CA ALA A 68 -10.85 -13.60 20.56
C ALA A 68 -11.73 -12.42 20.17
N LEU A 69 -11.14 -11.37 19.57
CA LEU A 69 -11.88 -10.21 19.07
C LEU A 69 -12.87 -10.59 17.94
N ILE A 70 -12.48 -11.48 17.03
CA ILE A 70 -13.37 -11.99 15.97
C ILE A 70 -14.57 -12.74 16.57
N GLU A 71 -14.34 -13.56 17.59
CA GLU A 71 -15.36 -14.33 18.28
C GLU A 71 -16.29 -13.44 19.11
N GLU A 72 -15.75 -12.48 19.87
CA GLU A 72 -16.51 -11.48 20.65
C GLU A 72 -17.41 -10.59 19.78
N LEU A 73 -16.94 -10.21 18.60
CA LEU A 73 -17.70 -9.43 17.63
C LEU A 73 -18.72 -10.31 16.87
N GLU A 74 -18.76 -11.61 17.13
CA GLU A 74 -19.61 -12.57 16.43
C GLU A 74 -19.49 -12.49 14.90
N ILE A 75 -18.28 -12.27 14.39
CA ILE A 75 -18.03 -12.14 12.96
C ILE A 75 -18.32 -13.49 12.27
N ALA A 76 -19.20 -13.44 11.27
CA ALA A 76 -19.51 -14.59 10.45
C ALA A 76 -18.76 -14.56 9.12
N CYS A 77 -18.38 -15.72 8.60
CA CYS A 77 -17.81 -15.85 7.26
C CYS A 77 -18.81 -15.34 6.22
N PRO A 78 -18.42 -14.41 5.34
CA PRO A 78 -19.35 -13.82 4.37
C PRO A 78 -19.86 -14.83 3.32
N GLU A 79 -19.15 -15.92 3.10
CA GLU A 79 -19.55 -16.95 2.13
C GLU A 79 -20.41 -18.07 2.76
N SER A 80 -19.99 -18.60 3.91
CA SER A 80 -20.64 -19.75 4.55
C SER A 80 -21.59 -19.37 5.67
N GLY A 81 -21.54 -18.14 6.20
CA GLY A 81 -22.26 -17.71 7.39
C GLY A 81 -21.78 -18.35 8.70
N SER A 82 -20.77 -19.22 8.65
CA SER A 82 -20.20 -19.89 9.82
C SER A 82 -19.44 -18.89 10.70
N ARG A 83 -19.55 -19.08 12.04
CA ARG A 83 -18.73 -18.38 13.05
C ARG A 83 -17.62 -19.25 13.62
N ASN A 84 -17.46 -20.46 13.09
CA ASN A 84 -16.43 -21.38 13.53
C ASN A 84 -15.12 -21.05 12.81
N TRP A 85 -14.30 -20.20 13.41
CA TRP A 85 -13.03 -19.76 12.89
C TRP A 85 -11.90 -20.70 13.33
N THR A 86 -10.98 -20.97 12.41
CA THR A 86 -9.70 -21.59 12.74
C THR A 86 -8.80 -20.59 13.44
N GLU A 87 -7.63 -21.04 13.90
CA GLU A 87 -6.62 -20.14 14.44
C GLU A 87 -6.25 -19.06 13.43
N VAL A 88 -6.07 -17.81 13.90
CA VAL A 88 -5.53 -16.73 13.09
C VAL A 88 -4.05 -17.03 12.84
N ARG A 89 -3.63 -16.94 11.61
CA ARG A 89 -2.25 -17.20 11.21
C ARG A 89 -1.72 -16.03 10.40
N GLN A 90 -0.46 -15.68 10.64
CA GLN A 90 0.22 -14.70 9.84
C GLN A 90 0.42 -15.25 8.42
N PHE A 91 -0.01 -14.48 7.43
CA PHE A 91 0.15 -14.86 6.03
C PHE A 91 1.43 -14.25 5.48
N ASN A 92 2.35 -15.09 5.00
CA ASN A 92 3.55 -14.62 4.33
C ASN A 92 3.28 -14.45 2.82
N LEU A 93 3.27 -13.20 2.37
CA LEU A 93 3.08 -12.88 0.97
C LEU A 93 4.27 -13.31 0.09
N MET A 94 5.46 -13.44 0.66
CA MET A 94 6.65 -13.90 -0.07
C MET A 94 6.71 -15.42 -0.11
N PHE A 95 7.06 -15.98 -1.27
CA PHE A 95 7.43 -17.38 -1.37
C PHE A 95 8.74 -17.64 -0.66
N GLY A 96 8.70 -18.45 0.41
CA GLY A 96 9.89 -18.93 1.11
C GLY A 96 10.36 -20.28 0.56
N THR A 97 11.66 -20.49 0.55
CA THR A 97 12.31 -21.78 0.30
C THR A 97 13.55 -21.90 1.17
N LYS A 98 14.11 -23.11 1.23
CA LYS A 98 15.32 -23.40 2.01
C LYS A 98 16.44 -23.84 1.09
N LEU A 99 17.61 -23.27 1.25
CA LEU A 99 18.83 -23.65 0.56
C LEU A 99 19.81 -24.27 1.54
N GLY A 100 20.20 -25.53 1.34
CA GLY A 100 21.16 -26.24 2.18
C GLY A 100 21.04 -27.74 1.99
N ALA A 101 22.13 -28.46 2.27
CA ALA A 101 22.19 -29.92 2.14
C ALA A 101 21.49 -30.66 3.29
N SER A 102 21.29 -30.01 4.45
CA SER A 102 20.57 -30.55 5.61
C SER A 102 19.62 -29.51 6.19
N SER A 103 18.55 -29.96 6.86
CA SER A 103 17.58 -29.10 7.50
C SER A 103 18.17 -28.13 8.52
N ASP A 104 19.23 -28.59 9.25
CA ASP A 104 19.81 -27.84 10.36
C ASP A 104 20.73 -26.69 9.93
N THR A 105 21.22 -26.75 8.69
CA THR A 105 22.10 -25.73 8.10
C THR A 105 21.46 -24.97 6.93
N ALA A 106 20.19 -25.24 6.68
CA ALA A 106 19.47 -24.61 5.59
C ALA A 106 19.21 -23.13 5.85
N MET A 107 19.53 -22.30 4.86
CA MET A 107 19.25 -20.88 4.88
C MET A 107 17.89 -20.60 4.26
N ASP A 108 17.07 -19.79 4.93
CA ASP A 108 15.79 -19.34 4.37
C ASP A 108 16.05 -18.35 3.24
N LEU A 109 15.43 -18.59 2.10
CA LEU A 109 15.45 -17.74 0.93
C LEU A 109 14.02 -17.37 0.52
N TYR A 110 13.89 -16.23 -0.12
CA TYR A 110 12.61 -15.74 -0.63
C TYR A 110 12.73 -15.38 -2.11
N LEU A 111 11.68 -15.71 -2.87
CA LEU A 111 11.51 -15.17 -4.21
C LEU A 111 11.05 -13.72 -4.09
N ARG A 112 11.57 -12.86 -4.96
CA ARG A 112 11.25 -11.41 -4.92
C ARG A 112 9.77 -11.16 -5.22
N PRO A 113 9.05 -10.36 -4.39
CA PRO A 113 7.65 -10.00 -4.63
C PRO A 113 7.49 -8.79 -5.56
N GLU A 114 8.61 -8.12 -5.90
CA GLU A 114 8.70 -6.93 -6.75
C GLU A 114 10.09 -6.82 -7.39
N THR A 115 10.22 -6.04 -8.44
CA THR A 115 11.50 -5.78 -9.11
C THR A 115 12.25 -4.57 -8.56
N ALA A 116 11.58 -3.70 -7.78
CA ALA A 116 12.10 -2.44 -7.25
C ALA A 116 13.40 -2.58 -6.46
N GLN A 117 13.50 -3.58 -5.57
CA GLN A 117 14.66 -3.73 -4.68
C GLN A 117 15.97 -3.98 -5.44
N GLY A 118 15.90 -4.70 -6.57
CA GLY A 118 17.06 -4.89 -7.47
C GLY A 118 17.54 -3.56 -8.08
N ILE A 119 16.64 -2.62 -8.34
CA ILE A 119 16.97 -1.29 -8.84
C ILE A 119 17.72 -0.49 -7.78
N PHE A 120 17.22 -0.48 -6.53
CA PHE A 120 17.87 0.24 -5.42
C PHE A 120 19.26 -0.29 -5.12
N VAL A 121 19.46 -1.61 -5.12
CA VAL A 121 20.80 -2.25 -4.98
C VAL A 121 21.76 -1.76 -6.06
N ASN A 122 21.29 -1.55 -7.28
CA ASN A 122 22.11 -1.14 -8.42
C ASN A 122 22.18 0.38 -8.63
N PHE A 123 21.54 1.19 -7.81
CA PHE A 123 21.47 2.65 -7.96
C PHE A 123 22.84 3.28 -8.21
N LEU A 124 23.82 3.07 -7.32
CA LEU A 124 25.15 3.66 -7.46
C LEU A 124 25.93 3.10 -8.66
N ASN A 125 25.75 1.82 -8.98
CA ASN A 125 26.41 1.20 -10.12
C ASN A 125 25.96 1.85 -11.43
N VAL A 126 24.66 2.03 -11.61
CA VAL A 126 24.08 2.67 -12.80
C VAL A 126 24.45 4.14 -12.82
N GLN A 127 24.30 4.86 -11.70
CA GLN A 127 24.62 6.28 -11.59
C GLN A 127 26.08 6.56 -11.99
N LYS A 128 27.04 5.77 -11.49
CA LYS A 128 28.47 5.97 -11.75
C LYS A 128 28.86 5.52 -13.15
N SER A 129 28.46 4.31 -13.58
CA SER A 129 28.83 3.76 -14.89
C SER A 129 28.22 4.57 -16.04
N GLY A 130 26.95 5.00 -15.88
CA GLY A 130 26.24 5.83 -16.83
C GLY A 130 26.57 7.33 -16.70
N ARG A 131 27.32 7.76 -15.69
CA ARG A 131 27.55 9.17 -15.35
C ARG A 131 26.24 9.96 -15.25
N MET A 132 25.21 9.31 -14.69
CA MET A 132 23.87 9.87 -14.64
C MET A 132 23.82 11.04 -13.66
N LYS A 133 23.06 12.06 -14.05
CA LYS A 133 22.74 13.20 -13.18
C LYS A 133 21.29 13.09 -12.74
N VAL A 134 21.00 13.44 -11.50
CA VAL A 134 19.63 13.57 -10.99
C VAL A 134 18.97 14.79 -11.66
N PRO A 135 17.74 14.68 -12.20
CA PRO A 135 16.87 13.49 -12.14
C PRO A 135 17.18 12.44 -13.22
N PHE A 136 17.08 11.16 -12.86
CA PHE A 136 17.16 10.05 -13.81
C PHE A 136 16.38 8.84 -13.32
N GLY A 137 16.00 7.95 -14.23
CA GLY A 137 15.27 6.72 -13.90
C GLY A 137 16.05 5.46 -14.25
N ILE A 138 15.77 4.40 -13.52
CA ILE A 138 16.18 3.03 -13.83
C ILE A 138 14.91 2.21 -13.96
N ALA A 139 14.73 1.57 -15.12
CA ALA A 139 13.62 0.66 -15.35
C ALA A 139 14.12 -0.78 -15.44
N GLN A 140 13.33 -1.69 -14.91
CA GLN A 140 13.61 -3.12 -14.95
C GLN A 140 12.32 -3.89 -15.26
N THR A 141 12.42 -4.84 -16.20
CA THR A 141 11.39 -5.86 -16.44
C THR A 141 11.88 -7.18 -15.91
N GLY A 142 11.01 -7.95 -15.28
CA GLY A 142 11.37 -9.27 -14.76
C GLY A 142 10.21 -9.96 -14.07
N LYS A 143 10.46 -11.19 -13.64
CA LYS A 143 9.52 -11.98 -12.86
C LYS A 143 9.41 -11.47 -11.42
N ALA A 144 8.18 -11.37 -10.93
CA ALA A 144 7.86 -11.18 -9.53
C ALA A 144 6.95 -12.32 -9.05
N PHE A 145 6.98 -12.59 -7.74
CA PHE A 145 6.33 -13.77 -7.16
C PHE A 145 5.61 -13.35 -5.88
N ARG A 146 4.30 -13.60 -5.83
CA ARG A 146 3.50 -13.34 -4.63
C ARG A 146 2.73 -14.59 -4.24
N ASN A 147 2.82 -14.97 -2.98
CA ASN A 147 2.15 -16.14 -2.44
C ASN A 147 0.66 -15.84 -2.23
N GLU A 148 -0.06 -15.62 -3.32
CA GLU A 148 -1.50 -15.33 -3.30
C GLU A 148 -2.27 -16.53 -2.76
N ILE A 149 -3.21 -16.29 -1.83
CA ILE A 149 -4.09 -17.34 -1.28
C ILE A 149 -4.88 -17.97 -2.43
N VAL A 150 -5.46 -17.14 -3.30
CA VAL A 150 -6.24 -17.60 -4.46
C VAL A 150 -5.81 -16.82 -5.71
N ALA A 151 -5.26 -17.52 -6.70
CA ALA A 151 -5.13 -16.99 -8.06
C ALA A 151 -6.53 -16.92 -8.70
N ARG A 152 -6.89 -15.78 -9.32
CA ARG A 152 -8.24 -15.57 -9.85
C ARG A 152 -8.26 -14.57 -11.00
N GLN A 153 -9.41 -14.46 -11.66
CA GLN A 153 -9.64 -13.53 -12.76
C GLN A 153 -8.66 -13.75 -13.90
N PHE A 154 -8.51 -15.02 -14.29
CA PHE A 154 -7.59 -15.49 -15.34
C PHE A 154 -6.14 -15.07 -14.99
N ILE A 155 -5.52 -14.18 -15.75
CA ILE A 155 -4.14 -13.72 -15.52
C ILE A 155 -4.05 -12.47 -14.64
N PHE A 156 -5.16 -11.88 -14.21
CA PHE A 156 -5.15 -10.64 -13.43
C PHE A 156 -4.49 -10.80 -12.06
N ARG A 157 -4.68 -11.97 -11.40
CA ARG A 157 -4.03 -12.26 -10.12
C ARG A 157 -3.39 -13.65 -10.15
N MET A 158 -2.08 -13.63 -10.28
CA MET A 158 -1.24 -14.84 -10.40
C MET A 158 -0.16 -14.85 -9.31
N ARG A 159 0.39 -16.04 -9.04
CA ARG A 159 1.51 -16.20 -8.09
C ARG A 159 2.87 -15.89 -8.70
N GLU A 160 2.99 -16.04 -10.00
CA GLU A 160 4.16 -15.67 -10.81
C GLU A 160 3.68 -14.77 -11.94
N PHE A 161 4.27 -13.61 -12.10
CA PHE A 161 3.90 -12.63 -13.12
C PHE A 161 5.10 -11.82 -13.58
N GLU A 162 5.00 -11.23 -14.75
CA GLU A 162 5.98 -10.25 -15.21
C GLU A 162 5.60 -8.88 -14.68
N GLN A 163 6.61 -8.14 -14.24
CA GLN A 163 6.47 -6.79 -13.75
C GLN A 163 7.51 -5.90 -14.41
N MET A 164 7.10 -4.69 -14.78
CA MET A 164 8.00 -3.62 -15.17
C MET A 164 7.88 -2.49 -14.17
N GLU A 165 8.98 -2.14 -13.55
CA GLU A 165 9.05 -1.01 -12.63
C GLU A 165 10.13 -0.04 -13.08
N MET A 166 9.85 1.25 -12.89
CA MET A 166 10.82 2.32 -13.00
C MET A 166 10.90 3.05 -11.67
N GLN A 167 12.12 3.23 -11.19
CA GLN A 167 12.43 4.08 -10.05
C GLN A 167 13.11 5.35 -10.56
N PHE A 168 12.42 6.46 -10.44
CA PHE A 168 12.89 7.77 -10.91
C PHE A 168 13.42 8.58 -9.75
N PHE A 169 14.74 8.82 -9.75
CA PHE A 169 15.48 9.47 -8.68
C PHE A 169 15.48 10.99 -8.88
N VAL A 170 15.04 11.72 -7.87
CA VAL A 170 14.84 13.17 -7.90
C VAL A 170 15.49 13.86 -6.70
N ARG A 171 15.65 15.18 -6.75
CA ARG A 171 16.05 15.98 -5.60
C ARG A 171 14.95 15.94 -4.53
N PRO A 172 15.32 15.83 -3.24
CA PRO A 172 14.34 16.01 -2.15
C PRO A 172 13.63 17.37 -2.25
N GLY A 173 12.29 17.33 -2.22
CA GLY A 173 11.44 18.51 -2.39
C GLY A 173 10.91 18.72 -3.83
N GLU A 174 11.43 17.97 -4.81
CA GLU A 174 10.91 17.98 -6.19
C GLU A 174 10.00 16.77 -6.49
N GLU A 175 9.87 15.83 -5.55
CA GLU A 175 9.19 14.56 -5.77
C GLU A 175 7.72 14.71 -6.19
N MET A 176 7.00 15.69 -5.62
CA MET A 176 5.59 15.89 -5.96
C MET A 176 5.39 16.44 -7.37
N GLN A 177 6.30 17.29 -7.83
CA GLN A 177 6.27 17.77 -9.23
C GLN A 177 6.51 16.61 -10.20
N TRP A 178 7.47 15.75 -9.90
CA TRP A 178 7.78 14.58 -10.73
C TRP A 178 6.70 13.50 -10.63
N TYR A 179 6.04 13.34 -9.47
CA TYR A 179 4.89 12.46 -9.30
C TYR A 179 3.75 12.86 -10.25
N GLU A 180 3.35 14.13 -10.28
CA GLU A 180 2.30 14.62 -11.18
C GLU A 180 2.71 14.52 -12.66
N HIS A 181 3.98 14.76 -12.96
CA HIS A 181 4.52 14.56 -14.29
C HIS A 181 4.38 13.11 -14.76
N TRP A 182 4.76 12.15 -13.91
CA TRP A 182 4.67 10.73 -14.23
C TRP A 182 3.23 10.24 -14.29
N LYS A 183 2.33 10.68 -13.41
CA LYS A 183 0.87 10.41 -13.54
C LYS A 183 0.38 10.76 -14.95
N THR A 184 0.64 11.96 -15.39
CA THR A 184 0.22 12.44 -16.71
C THR A 184 0.90 11.67 -17.83
N THR A 185 2.20 11.46 -17.75
CA THR A 185 2.99 10.77 -18.78
C THR A 185 2.53 9.33 -18.96
N ARG A 186 2.33 8.60 -17.87
CA ARG A 186 1.88 7.19 -17.92
C ARG A 186 0.47 7.06 -18.42
N LEU A 187 -0.45 7.91 -17.98
CA LEU A 187 -1.81 7.92 -18.53
C LEU A 187 -1.82 8.19 -20.04
N ASN A 188 -1.05 9.18 -20.49
CA ASN A 188 -0.95 9.50 -21.93
C ASN A 188 -0.38 8.31 -22.74
N TRP A 189 0.57 7.58 -22.17
CA TRP A 189 1.07 6.36 -22.79
C TRP A 189 -0.03 5.30 -22.95
N HIS A 190 -0.81 5.04 -21.90
CA HIS A 190 -1.95 4.11 -21.98
C HIS A 190 -2.99 4.56 -23.00
N LEU A 191 -3.30 5.85 -23.03
CA LEU A 191 -4.25 6.40 -24.03
C LEU A 191 -3.75 6.21 -25.47
N SER A 192 -2.42 6.26 -25.70
CA SER A 192 -1.83 6.04 -27.02
C SER A 192 -2.02 4.61 -27.56
N LEU A 193 -2.37 3.66 -26.68
CA LEU A 193 -2.70 2.29 -27.09
C LEU A 193 -4.08 2.14 -27.77
N GLY A 194 -4.90 3.20 -27.76
CA GLY A 194 -6.14 3.26 -28.51
C GLY A 194 -7.31 2.48 -27.90
N LEU A 195 -7.26 2.13 -26.62
CA LEU A 195 -8.31 1.37 -25.93
C LEU A 195 -9.49 2.22 -25.42
N GLY A 196 -9.54 3.51 -25.77
CA GLY A 196 -10.59 4.44 -25.35
C GLY A 196 -10.32 5.10 -23.99
N LYS A 197 -10.50 6.42 -23.94
CA LYS A 197 -10.24 7.20 -22.71
C LYS A 197 -11.18 6.85 -21.57
N GLU A 198 -12.40 6.47 -21.90
CA GLU A 198 -13.46 6.08 -20.95
C GLU A 198 -13.11 4.81 -20.14
N ASN A 199 -12.13 4.05 -20.61
CA ASN A 199 -11.67 2.83 -19.93
C ASN A 199 -10.57 3.08 -18.89
N TYR A 200 -10.12 4.32 -18.70
CA TYR A 200 -9.07 4.67 -17.76
C TYR A 200 -9.56 5.71 -16.76
N ARG A 201 -9.10 5.59 -15.52
CA ARG A 201 -9.29 6.62 -14.48
C ARG A 201 -8.14 6.58 -13.47
N PHE A 202 -7.94 7.67 -12.74
CA PHE A 202 -7.09 7.68 -11.56
C PHE A 202 -7.90 7.26 -10.33
N HIS A 203 -7.22 6.56 -9.44
CA HIS A 203 -7.67 6.26 -8.09
C HIS A 203 -6.56 6.67 -7.13
N ASP A 204 -6.69 7.82 -6.49
CA ASP A 204 -5.74 8.29 -5.48
C ASP A 204 -5.97 7.52 -4.17
N HIS A 205 -4.88 7.10 -3.51
CA HIS A 205 -4.96 6.31 -2.28
C HIS A 205 -5.22 7.20 -1.07
N GLU A 206 -6.29 6.93 -0.33
CA GLU A 206 -6.59 7.61 0.93
C GLU A 206 -5.67 7.17 2.07
N LYS A 207 -5.29 5.86 2.09
CA LYS A 207 -4.35 5.29 3.05
C LYS A 207 -3.02 5.02 2.35
N LEU A 208 -2.02 5.81 2.67
CA LEU A 208 -0.69 5.65 2.09
C LEU A 208 0.10 4.57 2.82
N ALA A 209 0.95 3.86 2.08
CA ALA A 209 1.97 3.00 2.68
C ALA A 209 2.99 3.86 3.46
N HIS A 210 3.62 3.27 4.47
CA HIS A 210 4.55 3.97 5.36
C HIS A 210 5.78 4.60 4.67
N TYR A 211 6.08 4.17 3.46
CA TYR A 211 7.19 4.67 2.64
C TYR A 211 6.79 5.77 1.65
N ALA A 212 5.50 6.02 1.48
CA ALA A 212 5.00 6.92 0.45
C ALA A 212 4.38 8.18 1.06
N ASN A 213 4.57 9.32 0.40
CA ASN A 213 3.86 10.57 0.71
C ASN A 213 2.78 10.90 -0.34
N ALA A 214 2.73 10.16 -1.46
CA ALA A 214 1.64 10.16 -2.42
C ALA A 214 1.58 8.82 -3.16
N ALA A 215 0.37 8.38 -3.50
CA ALA A 215 0.15 7.16 -4.28
C ALA A 215 -1.16 7.28 -5.08
N ALA A 216 -1.13 6.81 -6.32
CA ALA A 216 -2.32 6.67 -7.15
C ALA A 216 -2.17 5.48 -8.09
N ASP A 217 -3.31 4.88 -8.45
CA ASP A 217 -3.38 3.88 -9.50
C ASP A 217 -3.97 4.49 -10.77
N ILE A 218 -3.46 4.07 -11.92
CA ILE A 218 -4.21 4.11 -13.18
C ILE A 218 -5.04 2.84 -13.20
N GLU A 219 -6.34 2.97 -13.05
CA GLU A 219 -7.26 1.85 -13.19
C GLU A 219 -7.74 1.71 -14.63
N PHE A 220 -7.95 0.45 -15.05
CA PHE A 220 -8.57 0.09 -16.32
C PHE A 220 -9.90 -0.62 -16.10
N ASN A 221 -10.84 -0.40 -17.01
CA ASN A 221 -12.16 -1.03 -17.00
C ASN A 221 -12.10 -2.43 -17.61
N PHE A 222 -11.71 -3.41 -16.78
CA PHE A 222 -11.72 -4.82 -17.15
C PHE A 222 -13.15 -5.37 -17.24
N PRO A 223 -13.39 -6.59 -17.77
CA PRO A 223 -14.72 -7.23 -17.79
C PRO A 223 -15.37 -7.37 -16.40
N PHE A 224 -14.58 -7.30 -15.33
CA PHE A 224 -15.00 -7.36 -13.92
C PHE A 224 -14.93 -5.99 -13.21
N GLY A 225 -14.91 -4.90 -13.97
CA GLY A 225 -14.90 -3.53 -13.49
C GLY A 225 -13.51 -2.89 -13.42
N PHE A 226 -13.48 -1.65 -12.95
CA PHE A 226 -12.23 -0.90 -12.79
C PHE A 226 -11.34 -1.54 -11.74
N LYS A 227 -10.10 -1.80 -12.13
CA LYS A 227 -9.04 -2.33 -11.27
C LYS A 227 -7.70 -1.73 -11.66
N GLU A 228 -6.78 -1.75 -10.72
CA GLU A 228 -5.40 -1.31 -10.88
C GLU A 228 -4.76 -1.93 -12.12
N LEU A 229 -4.19 -1.09 -12.97
CA LEU A 229 -3.38 -1.46 -14.11
C LEU A 229 -1.93 -1.06 -13.90
N GLU A 230 -1.70 0.14 -13.34
CA GLU A 230 -0.37 0.66 -13.05
C GLU A 230 -0.41 1.52 -11.80
N GLY A 231 0.50 1.26 -10.84
CA GLY A 231 0.70 2.09 -9.66
C GLY A 231 1.72 3.19 -9.89
N ILE A 232 1.48 4.37 -9.32
CA ILE A 232 2.41 5.51 -9.32
C ILE A 232 2.55 5.99 -7.89
N HIS A 233 3.79 5.98 -7.37
CA HIS A 233 4.06 6.25 -5.96
C HIS A 233 5.19 7.26 -5.80
N SER A 234 5.06 8.18 -4.88
CA SER A 234 6.17 8.97 -4.35
C SER A 234 6.68 8.29 -3.07
N ARG A 235 7.81 7.56 -3.18
CA ARG A 235 8.37 6.67 -2.14
C ARG A 235 9.33 7.39 -1.20
N THR A 236 9.57 8.68 -1.39
CA THR A 236 10.58 9.44 -0.64
C THR A 236 11.98 8.84 -0.74
N ASP A 237 12.78 8.88 0.31
CA ASP A 237 14.11 8.26 0.39
C ASP A 237 14.11 6.95 1.18
N PHE A 238 12.93 6.42 1.49
CA PHE A 238 12.75 5.29 2.41
C PHE A 238 13.59 4.07 2.01
N ASP A 239 13.45 3.61 0.77
CA ASP A 239 14.14 2.39 0.31
C ASP A 239 15.66 2.56 0.31
N LEU A 240 16.17 3.67 -0.25
CA LEU A 240 17.61 3.93 -0.28
C LEU A 240 18.20 4.05 1.13
N LYS A 241 17.49 4.69 2.07
CA LYS A 241 17.91 4.74 3.48
C LYS A 241 17.89 3.38 4.16
N ALA A 242 16.87 2.56 3.90
CA ALA A 242 16.83 1.18 4.39
C ALA A 242 18.02 0.38 3.87
N HIS A 243 18.31 0.47 2.57
CA HIS A 243 19.49 -0.17 1.99
C HIS A 243 20.82 0.37 2.56
N GLU A 244 20.94 1.69 2.83
CA GLU A 244 22.11 2.24 3.54
C GLU A 244 22.30 1.62 4.93
N GLN A 245 21.20 1.57 5.70
CA GLN A 245 21.20 1.04 7.08
C GLN A 245 21.67 -0.43 7.13
N PHE A 246 21.10 -1.28 6.28
CA PHE A 246 21.35 -2.72 6.32
C PHE A 246 22.65 -3.12 5.62
N SER A 247 23.09 -2.38 4.60
CA SER A 247 24.34 -2.68 3.88
C SER A 247 25.57 -1.99 4.48
N GLY A 248 25.38 -0.94 5.29
CA GLY A 248 26.45 -0.07 5.76
C GLY A 248 27.09 0.80 4.67
N ARG A 249 26.50 0.84 3.46
CA ARG A 249 27.03 1.61 2.33
C ARG A 249 26.15 2.84 2.10
N LYS A 250 26.79 4.02 1.93
CA LYS A 250 26.08 5.24 1.58
C LYS A 250 25.55 5.19 0.15
N LEU A 251 24.24 5.36 -0.03
CA LEU A 251 23.56 5.45 -1.32
C LEU A 251 23.21 6.91 -1.65
N GLN A 252 24.19 7.79 -1.54
CA GLN A 252 24.03 9.23 -1.72
C GLN A 252 24.50 9.67 -3.09
N TYR A 253 23.84 10.68 -3.62
CA TYR A 253 24.23 11.39 -4.83
C TYR A 253 24.92 12.69 -4.46
N PHE A 254 26.06 12.97 -5.08
CA PHE A 254 26.71 14.29 -4.97
C PHE A 254 26.17 15.19 -6.08
N ASP A 255 25.47 16.24 -5.69
CA ASP A 255 24.94 17.24 -6.58
C ASP A 255 25.95 18.39 -6.70
N ALA A 256 26.58 18.50 -7.88
CA ALA A 256 27.60 19.51 -8.14
C ALA A 256 27.03 20.94 -8.21
N GLU A 257 25.74 21.10 -8.56
CA GLU A 257 25.08 22.40 -8.62
C GLU A 257 24.81 22.94 -7.19
N LEU A 258 24.38 22.04 -6.29
CA LEU A 258 24.12 22.37 -4.90
C LEU A 258 25.36 22.24 -4.00
N ASN A 259 26.46 21.68 -4.52
CA ASN A 259 27.65 21.31 -3.77
C ASN A 259 27.31 20.51 -2.47
N LYS A 260 26.39 19.51 -2.58
CA LYS A 260 25.83 18.79 -1.45
C LYS A 260 25.60 17.33 -1.79
N ASN A 261 25.82 16.45 -0.80
CA ASN A 261 25.36 15.05 -0.86
C ASN A 261 23.96 14.94 -0.27
N TYR A 262 23.12 14.13 -0.91
CA TYR A 262 21.81 13.72 -0.38
C TYR A 262 21.43 12.32 -0.85
N VAL A 263 20.52 11.68 -0.11
CA VAL A 263 19.81 10.49 -0.58
C VAL A 263 18.69 10.97 -1.48
N PRO A 264 18.63 10.57 -2.77
CA PRO A 264 17.55 10.99 -3.66
C PRO A 264 16.18 10.52 -3.16
N TYR A 265 15.16 11.30 -3.47
CA TYR A 265 13.78 10.85 -3.37
C TYR A 265 13.41 10.08 -4.63
N VAL A 266 12.40 9.23 -4.52
CA VAL A 266 12.05 8.29 -5.58
C VAL A 266 10.59 8.45 -5.97
N VAL A 267 10.34 8.54 -7.28
CA VAL A 267 9.01 8.39 -7.87
C VAL A 267 9.00 7.09 -8.66
N GLU A 268 8.08 6.22 -8.29
CA GLU A 268 7.91 4.89 -8.90
C GLU A 268 6.77 4.89 -9.90
N THR A 269 6.94 4.13 -10.99
CA THR A 269 5.83 3.63 -11.80
C THR A 269 5.96 2.12 -11.92
N SER A 270 4.87 1.39 -11.70
CA SER A 270 4.86 -0.07 -11.63
C SER A 270 3.67 -0.65 -12.36
N VAL A 271 3.92 -1.49 -13.36
CA VAL A 271 2.91 -2.24 -14.10
C VAL A 271 3.23 -3.73 -14.05
N GLY A 272 2.22 -4.54 -13.71
CA GLY A 272 2.34 -6.00 -13.56
C GLY A 272 1.45 -6.79 -14.52
#